data_94a6047a2f01ec1398311b812bd6f467
#
_entry.id   94a6047a2f01ec1398311b812bd6f467
#
_cell.length_a   1.000
_cell.length_b   1.000
_cell.length_c   1.000
_cell.angle_alpha   90.00
_cell.angle_beta   90.00
_cell.angle_gamma   90.00
#
_symmetry.space_group_name_H-M   'P 1'
#
loop_
_entity.id
_entity.type
_entity.pdbx_description
1 polymer ?
#
loop_
_entity_poly.entity_id
_entity_poly.type
_entity_poly.pdbx_seq_one_letter_code
_entity_poly.pdbx_strand_id
1 'polypeptide(L)'
;MPSLLIADDHPLFRAALRQAATDAVPDTTVAEADSLDGVLSALDTDPGIDLVLLDLHMPGNHGLAGLAAVRAQHPEVAVVVVSANDDPRVVRRALDHGAAGYLPKSSGLEELRDAVRAVLACEQWLPGSLRAAVARTQSSSTDTDLAARLASLSPQQFRVLTFVAQGLLNKQIADRLDVQERTVKAHLSAIFERLGVRNRTQAGVILRELELSDPARQLAD
;
A
#
# COMPACT_ATOMS: atom_id res chain seq x y z
N MET A 1 17.18 8.03 -14.73
CA MET A 1 17.62 8.01 -13.31
C MET A 1 16.43 7.49 -12.53
N PRO A 2 16.59 6.46 -11.70
CA PRO A 2 15.47 5.95 -10.91
C PRO A 2 14.95 7.01 -9.94
N SER A 3 13.63 7.02 -9.74
CA SER A 3 12.96 7.91 -8.78
C SER A 3 12.24 7.06 -7.74
N LEU A 4 12.50 7.32 -6.46
CA LEU A 4 11.95 6.58 -5.34
C LEU A 4 11.11 7.51 -4.46
N LEU A 5 10.04 6.94 -3.88
CA LEU A 5 9.25 7.57 -2.84
C LEU A 5 9.37 6.74 -1.56
N ILE A 6 9.78 7.37 -0.46
CA ILE A 6 9.85 6.76 0.87
C ILE A 6 8.66 7.24 1.69
N ALA A 7 7.82 6.30 2.09
CA ALA A 7 6.59 6.55 2.82
C ALA A 7 6.66 5.89 4.21
N ASP A 8 6.92 6.68 5.24
CA ASP A 8 7.01 6.25 6.65
C ASP A 8 6.78 7.48 7.54
N ASP A 9 6.04 7.38 8.62
CA ASP A 9 5.77 8.49 9.55
C ASP A 9 6.89 8.72 10.58
N HIS A 10 7.89 7.82 10.64
CA HIS A 10 9.02 7.92 11.55
C HIS A 10 10.23 8.62 10.89
N PRO A 11 10.55 9.88 11.24
CA PRO A 11 11.58 10.66 10.53
C PRO A 11 12.97 10.01 10.52
N LEU A 12 13.36 9.37 11.64
CA LEU A 12 14.67 8.70 11.74
C LEU A 12 14.76 7.48 10.82
N PHE A 13 13.67 6.74 10.69
CA PHE A 13 13.61 5.58 9.81
C PHE A 13 13.60 6.00 8.35
N ARG A 14 12.85 7.06 7.99
CA ARG A 14 12.91 7.64 6.63
C ARG A 14 14.32 8.06 6.24
N ALA A 15 15.07 8.71 7.17
CA ALA A 15 16.45 9.10 6.91
C ALA A 15 17.35 7.89 6.64
N ALA A 16 17.19 6.80 7.39
CA ALA A 16 17.93 5.56 7.17
C ALA A 16 17.58 4.90 5.83
N LEU A 17 16.29 4.85 5.48
CA LEU A 17 15.82 4.35 4.18
C LEU A 17 16.38 5.18 3.02
N ARG A 18 16.36 6.52 3.14
CA ARG A 18 16.95 7.43 2.14
C ARG A 18 18.42 7.14 1.91
N GLN A 19 19.21 7.06 3.01
CA GLN A 19 20.65 6.80 2.91
C GLN A 19 20.91 5.47 2.20
N ALA A 20 20.22 4.41 2.62
CA ALA A 20 20.41 3.09 2.03
C ALA A 20 19.94 3.01 0.56
N ALA A 21 18.85 3.69 0.20
CA ALA A 21 18.38 3.77 -1.18
C ALA A 21 19.39 4.51 -2.09
N THR A 22 19.95 5.64 -1.61
CA THR A 22 20.98 6.40 -2.33
C THR A 22 22.26 5.59 -2.48
N ASP A 23 22.66 4.86 -1.43
CA ASP A 23 23.84 3.97 -1.48
C ASP A 23 23.62 2.77 -2.43
N ALA A 24 22.38 2.28 -2.52
CA ALA A 24 22.05 1.14 -3.39
C ALA A 24 22.12 1.51 -4.87
N VAL A 25 21.63 2.70 -5.22
CA VAL A 25 21.53 3.19 -6.60
C VAL A 25 22.04 4.63 -6.65
N PRO A 26 23.27 4.85 -7.12
CA PRO A 26 23.81 6.18 -7.35
C PRO A 26 22.90 6.98 -8.32
N ASP A 27 22.85 8.28 -8.14
CA ASP A 27 22.05 9.21 -8.97
C ASP A 27 20.53 8.98 -8.90
N THR A 28 20.03 8.37 -7.82
CA THR A 28 18.59 8.23 -7.59
C THR A 28 17.99 9.50 -6.99
N THR A 29 16.80 9.88 -7.45
CA THR A 29 15.99 10.92 -6.79
C THR A 29 15.13 10.27 -5.71
N VAL A 30 15.02 10.91 -4.54
CA VAL A 30 14.23 10.39 -3.42
C VAL A 30 13.27 11.46 -2.91
N ALA A 31 11.99 11.20 -3.09
CA ALA A 31 10.91 11.95 -2.45
C ALA A 31 10.50 11.28 -1.12
N GLU A 32 9.82 12.02 -0.25
CA GLU A 32 9.34 11.51 1.04
C GLU A 32 7.87 11.86 1.26
N ALA A 33 7.17 10.95 1.94
CA ALA A 33 5.81 11.16 2.45
C ALA A 33 5.71 10.59 3.88
N ASP A 34 4.84 11.17 4.70
CA ASP A 34 4.58 10.75 6.08
C ASP A 34 3.15 10.24 6.28
N SER A 35 2.39 10.13 5.21
CA SER A 35 0.98 9.75 5.21
C SER A 35 0.58 9.15 3.87
N LEU A 36 -0.49 8.35 3.84
CA LEU A 36 -1.02 7.78 2.60
C LEU A 36 -1.48 8.86 1.61
N ASP A 37 -2.12 9.92 2.11
CA ASP A 37 -2.54 11.04 1.25
C ASP A 37 -1.32 11.72 0.62
N GLY A 38 -0.21 11.85 1.35
CA GLY A 38 1.07 12.34 0.85
C GLY A 38 1.66 11.44 -0.24
N VAL A 39 1.60 10.12 -0.06
CA VAL A 39 2.04 9.15 -1.09
C VAL A 39 1.26 9.31 -2.38
N LEU A 40 -0.08 9.30 -2.30
CA LEU A 40 -0.93 9.41 -3.48
C LEU A 40 -0.76 10.76 -4.18
N SER A 41 -0.63 11.85 -3.41
CA SER A 41 -0.36 13.18 -3.96
C SER A 41 1.00 13.26 -4.66
N ALA A 42 2.04 12.64 -4.11
CA ALA A 42 3.37 12.60 -4.73
C ALA A 42 3.32 11.82 -6.05
N LEU A 43 2.66 10.67 -6.08
CA LEU A 43 2.50 9.85 -7.29
C LEU A 43 1.64 10.54 -8.36
N ASP A 44 0.58 11.26 -7.97
CA ASP A 44 -0.23 12.06 -8.89
C ASP A 44 0.58 13.23 -9.50
N THR A 45 1.57 13.77 -8.75
CA THR A 45 2.36 14.93 -9.15
C THR A 45 3.58 14.55 -9.99
N ASP A 46 4.23 13.44 -9.65
CA ASP A 46 5.43 12.93 -10.33
C ASP A 46 5.20 11.51 -10.85
N PRO A 47 4.77 11.35 -12.11
CA PRO A 47 4.60 10.04 -12.73
C PRO A 47 5.92 9.33 -13.04
N GLY A 48 7.07 9.96 -12.77
CA GLY A 48 8.40 9.37 -12.94
C GLY A 48 8.87 8.54 -11.74
N ILE A 49 8.06 8.39 -10.68
CA ILE A 49 8.40 7.54 -9.53
C ILE A 49 8.31 6.07 -9.93
N ASP A 50 9.44 5.36 -9.83
CA ASP A 50 9.56 3.95 -10.20
C ASP A 50 9.23 2.99 -9.05
N LEU A 51 9.55 3.40 -7.80
CA LEU A 51 9.47 2.54 -6.62
C LEU A 51 8.98 3.31 -5.40
N VAL A 52 8.02 2.73 -4.67
CA VAL A 52 7.59 3.18 -3.34
C VAL A 52 8.07 2.20 -2.27
N LEU A 53 8.78 2.70 -1.26
CA LEU A 53 9.00 2.00 0.00
C LEU A 53 7.87 2.41 0.94
N LEU A 54 6.92 1.51 1.20
CA LEU A 54 5.64 1.80 1.84
C LEU A 54 5.55 1.20 3.24
N ASP A 55 5.50 2.04 4.27
CA ASP A 55 5.10 1.59 5.61
C ASP A 55 3.60 1.25 5.66
N LEU A 56 3.28 0.15 6.32
CA LEU A 56 1.89 -0.30 6.51
C LEU A 56 1.16 0.47 7.62
N HIS A 57 1.88 1.17 8.50
CA HIS A 57 1.31 1.82 9.69
C HIS A 57 1.72 3.29 9.76
N MET A 58 1.08 4.12 8.95
CA MET A 58 1.26 5.58 8.94
C MET A 58 -0.11 6.28 8.84
N PRO A 59 -0.23 7.58 9.11
CA PRO A 59 -1.48 8.31 9.00
C PRO A 59 -2.18 8.06 7.66
N GLY A 60 -3.46 7.66 7.73
CA GLY A 60 -4.29 7.31 6.58
C GLY A 60 -4.05 5.90 6.00
N ASN A 61 -3.02 5.18 6.45
CA ASN A 61 -2.75 3.81 6.07
C ASN A 61 -2.82 2.86 7.27
N HIS A 62 -3.64 1.84 7.19
CA HIS A 62 -3.79 0.80 8.19
C HIS A 62 -3.68 -0.57 7.51
N GLY A 63 -2.50 -1.20 7.63
CA GLY A 63 -2.24 -2.49 7.00
C GLY A 63 -2.12 -2.41 5.48
N LEU A 64 -2.71 -3.36 4.76
CA LEU A 64 -2.56 -3.50 3.31
C LEU A 64 -3.44 -2.55 2.49
N ALA A 65 -4.28 -1.72 3.13
CA ALA A 65 -5.17 -0.80 2.42
C ALA A 65 -4.40 0.23 1.57
N GLY A 66 -3.28 0.75 2.08
CA GLY A 66 -2.40 1.66 1.34
C GLY A 66 -1.74 1.00 0.13
N LEU A 67 -1.27 -0.24 0.29
CA LEU A 67 -0.75 -1.03 -0.84
C LEU A 67 -1.83 -1.18 -1.93
N ALA A 68 -3.05 -1.57 -1.54
CA ALA A 68 -4.16 -1.71 -2.47
C ALA A 68 -4.50 -0.37 -3.15
N ALA A 69 -4.42 0.75 -2.42
CA ALA A 69 -4.65 2.09 -2.96
C ALA A 69 -3.61 2.45 -4.03
N VAL A 70 -2.32 2.26 -3.74
CA VAL A 70 -1.23 2.54 -4.70
C VAL A 70 -1.38 1.63 -5.93
N ARG A 71 -1.61 0.33 -5.75
CA ARG A 71 -1.77 -0.62 -6.86
C ARG A 71 -2.99 -0.33 -7.74
N ALA A 72 -4.09 0.16 -7.17
CA ALA A 72 -5.30 0.51 -7.92
C ALA A 72 -5.16 1.84 -8.70
N GLN A 73 -4.38 2.79 -8.19
CA GLN A 73 -4.27 4.13 -8.77
C GLN A 73 -3.02 4.29 -9.65
N HIS A 74 -1.93 3.61 -9.29
CA HIS A 74 -0.62 3.67 -9.95
C HIS A 74 -0.07 2.25 -10.18
N PRO A 75 -0.68 1.45 -11.07
CA PRO A 75 -0.32 0.05 -11.30
C PRO A 75 1.09 -0.13 -11.86
N GLU A 76 1.66 0.90 -12.48
CA GLU A 76 3.02 0.92 -13.05
C GLU A 76 4.11 1.01 -11.99
N VAL A 77 3.80 1.56 -10.82
CA VAL A 77 4.78 1.81 -9.75
C VAL A 77 5.05 0.53 -8.97
N ALA A 78 6.31 0.16 -8.79
CA ALA A 78 6.67 -0.94 -7.91
C ALA A 78 6.49 -0.55 -6.44
N VAL A 79 6.03 -1.48 -5.60
CA VAL A 79 5.87 -1.23 -4.16
C VAL A 79 6.63 -2.28 -3.36
N VAL A 80 7.57 -1.85 -2.53
CA VAL A 80 8.15 -2.65 -1.45
C VAL A 80 7.48 -2.26 -0.15
N VAL A 81 6.83 -3.21 0.49
CA VAL A 81 6.26 -3.01 1.82
C VAL A 81 7.37 -3.01 2.85
N VAL A 82 7.37 -2.03 3.74
CA VAL A 82 8.29 -1.91 4.88
C VAL A 82 7.46 -1.96 6.15
N SER A 83 7.68 -2.94 7.03
CA SER A 83 6.80 -3.14 8.19
C SER A 83 7.52 -3.72 9.40
N ALA A 84 7.05 -3.42 10.60
CA ALA A 84 7.48 -4.07 11.83
C ALA A 84 6.97 -5.51 11.97
N ASN A 85 5.95 -5.89 11.19
CA ASN A 85 5.36 -7.22 11.20
C ASN A 85 6.08 -8.14 10.21
N ASP A 86 6.63 -9.26 10.69
CA ASP A 86 7.32 -10.27 9.89
C ASP A 86 6.58 -11.63 9.82
N ASP A 87 5.28 -11.68 10.23
CA ASP A 87 4.46 -12.89 10.10
C ASP A 87 4.38 -13.32 8.62
N PRO A 88 4.78 -14.56 8.28
CA PRO A 88 4.75 -15.04 6.90
C PRO A 88 3.37 -14.96 6.23
N ARG A 89 2.28 -14.98 7.01
CA ARG A 89 0.91 -14.82 6.49
C ARG A 89 0.67 -13.39 6.02
N VAL A 90 1.16 -12.41 6.77
CA VAL A 90 1.07 -10.98 6.40
C VAL A 90 1.92 -10.71 5.17
N VAL A 91 3.14 -11.24 5.15
CA VAL A 91 4.04 -11.14 3.99
C VAL A 91 3.39 -11.75 2.75
N ARG A 92 2.81 -12.96 2.88
CA ARG A 92 2.12 -13.63 1.77
C ARG A 92 0.97 -12.77 1.25
N ARG A 93 0.11 -12.25 2.13
CA ARG A 93 -0.99 -11.36 1.74
C ARG A 93 -0.49 -10.10 1.03
N ALA A 94 0.60 -9.48 1.50
CA ALA A 94 1.19 -8.32 0.81
C ALA A 94 1.61 -8.66 -0.63
N LEU A 95 2.24 -9.82 -0.84
CA LEU A 95 2.60 -10.28 -2.19
C LEU A 95 1.37 -10.57 -3.06
N ASP A 96 0.34 -11.20 -2.49
CA ASP A 96 -0.93 -11.47 -3.18
C ASP A 96 -1.66 -10.17 -3.57
N HIS A 97 -1.48 -9.09 -2.80
CA HIS A 97 -1.94 -7.74 -3.12
C HIS A 97 -0.99 -6.94 -4.02
N GLY A 98 -0.01 -7.59 -4.63
CA GLY A 98 0.85 -7.00 -5.67
C GLY A 98 2.06 -6.23 -5.16
N ALA A 99 2.53 -6.50 -3.94
CA ALA A 99 3.83 -6.01 -3.51
C ALA A 99 4.95 -6.67 -4.34
N ALA A 100 5.89 -5.85 -4.83
CA ALA A 100 7.09 -6.33 -5.50
C ALA A 100 8.14 -6.86 -4.51
N GLY A 101 8.02 -6.49 -3.23
CA GLY A 101 8.88 -7.00 -2.17
C GLY A 101 8.32 -6.69 -0.79
N TYR A 102 8.94 -7.30 0.21
CA TYR A 102 8.62 -7.07 1.61
C TYR A 102 9.91 -6.99 2.44
N LEU A 103 10.05 -5.92 3.22
CA LEU A 103 11.20 -5.65 4.06
C LEU A 103 10.75 -5.46 5.52
N PRO A 104 11.06 -6.36 6.45
CA PRO A 104 10.90 -6.11 7.87
C PRO A 104 11.69 -4.87 8.33
N LYS A 105 11.11 -4.02 9.18
CA LYS A 105 11.85 -2.87 9.76
C LYS A 105 13.05 -3.28 10.61
N SER A 106 13.11 -4.55 11.01
CA SER A 106 14.27 -5.15 11.71
C SER A 106 15.40 -5.56 10.77
N SER A 107 15.20 -5.50 9.45
CA SER A 107 16.22 -5.84 8.45
C SER A 107 17.39 -4.87 8.48
N GLY A 108 18.58 -5.38 8.13
CA GLY A 108 19.78 -4.56 8.01
C GLY A 108 19.78 -3.69 6.73
N LEU A 109 20.67 -2.69 6.72
CA LEU A 109 20.82 -1.78 5.56
C LEU A 109 21.21 -2.52 4.27
N GLU A 110 21.95 -3.62 4.35
CA GLU A 110 22.31 -4.44 3.17
C GLU A 110 21.06 -5.09 2.56
N GLU A 111 20.18 -5.68 3.37
CA GLU A 111 18.91 -6.24 2.86
C GLU A 111 18.02 -5.19 2.20
N LEU A 112 18.02 -3.96 2.71
CA LEU A 112 17.31 -2.86 2.08
C LEU A 112 17.93 -2.49 0.73
N ARG A 113 19.28 -2.40 0.63
CA ARG A 113 19.96 -2.13 -0.63
C ARG A 113 19.66 -3.21 -1.67
N ASP A 114 19.70 -4.47 -1.24
CA ASP A 114 19.39 -5.61 -2.12
C ASP A 114 17.93 -5.59 -2.58
N ALA A 115 16.99 -5.24 -1.68
CA ALA A 115 15.59 -5.09 -2.04
C ALA A 115 15.37 -4.02 -3.11
N VAL A 116 15.98 -2.84 -2.93
CA VAL A 116 15.86 -1.73 -3.89
C VAL A 116 16.44 -2.14 -5.26
N ARG A 117 17.65 -2.73 -5.27
CA ARG A 117 18.28 -3.17 -6.53
C ARG A 117 17.46 -4.23 -7.25
N ALA A 118 17.00 -5.25 -6.53
CA ALA A 118 16.23 -6.35 -7.13
C ALA A 118 14.92 -5.84 -7.72
N VAL A 119 14.16 -5.00 -6.98
CA VAL A 119 12.87 -4.52 -7.46
C VAL A 119 13.01 -3.55 -8.63
N LEU A 120 14.04 -2.70 -8.65
CA LEU A 120 14.34 -1.86 -9.82
C LEU A 120 14.82 -2.68 -11.03
N ALA A 121 15.34 -3.90 -10.80
CA ALA A 121 15.63 -4.87 -11.86
C ALA A 121 14.40 -5.72 -12.26
N CYS A 122 13.21 -5.34 -11.82
CA CYS A 122 11.93 -6.06 -12.04
C CYS A 122 11.91 -7.47 -11.40
N GLU A 123 12.67 -7.70 -10.35
CA GLU A 123 12.69 -8.94 -9.58
C GLU A 123 11.87 -8.80 -8.28
N GLN A 124 11.14 -9.86 -7.92
CA GLN A 124 10.47 -9.90 -6.61
C GLN A 124 11.50 -10.17 -5.50
N TRP A 125 11.42 -9.40 -4.39
CA TRP A 125 12.38 -9.53 -3.32
C TRP A 125 11.74 -9.87 -1.96
N LEU A 126 12.37 -10.81 -1.26
CA LEU A 126 12.10 -11.16 0.14
C LEU A 126 13.42 -11.45 0.87
N PRO A 127 13.53 -11.13 2.18
CA PRO A 127 14.68 -11.56 2.97
C PRO A 127 14.78 -13.09 2.98
N GLY A 128 16.01 -13.59 2.98
CA GLY A 128 16.29 -15.02 2.97
C GLY A 128 15.62 -15.79 4.11
N SER A 129 15.53 -15.16 5.29
CA SER A 129 14.87 -15.70 6.48
C SER A 129 13.37 -16.00 6.29
N LEU A 130 12.68 -15.23 5.46
CA LEU A 130 11.23 -15.35 5.25
C LEU A 130 10.85 -16.21 4.05
N ARG A 131 11.73 -16.37 3.05
CA ARG A 131 11.41 -17.06 1.79
C ARG A 131 10.80 -18.45 1.99
N ALA A 132 11.43 -19.28 2.83
CA ALA A 132 10.96 -20.66 3.06
C ALA A 132 9.64 -20.73 3.82
N ALA A 133 9.41 -19.81 4.77
CA ALA A 133 8.16 -19.73 5.53
C ALA A 133 7.01 -19.24 4.66
N VAL A 134 7.24 -18.18 3.89
CA VAL A 134 6.26 -17.61 2.94
C VAL A 134 5.90 -18.61 1.84
N ALA A 135 6.87 -19.36 1.30
CA ALA A 135 6.62 -20.39 0.30
C ALA A 135 5.72 -21.53 0.80
N ARG A 136 5.75 -21.85 2.10
CA ARG A 136 4.87 -22.83 2.73
C ARG A 136 3.50 -22.27 3.12
N THR A 137 3.37 -20.96 3.19
CA THR A 137 2.09 -20.31 3.48
C THR A 137 1.23 -20.30 2.23
N GLN A 138 0.06 -20.93 2.33
CA GLN A 138 -0.88 -20.97 1.19
C GLN A 138 -1.45 -19.55 0.97
N SER A 139 -1.51 -19.13 -0.29
CA SER A 139 -2.33 -17.99 -0.68
C SER A 139 -3.78 -18.30 -0.38
N SER A 140 -4.46 -17.39 0.28
CA SER A 140 -5.91 -17.47 0.38
C SER A 140 -6.51 -17.12 -1.00
N SER A 141 -7.32 -18.01 -1.57
CA SER A 141 -8.04 -17.70 -2.80
C SER A 141 -8.93 -16.45 -2.63
N THR A 142 -9.43 -16.24 -1.41
CA THR A 142 -10.21 -15.05 -1.04
C THR A 142 -9.38 -13.78 -1.07
N ASP A 143 -8.14 -13.79 -0.56
CA ASP A 143 -7.25 -12.62 -0.58
C ASP A 143 -6.83 -12.28 -2.02
N THR A 144 -6.49 -13.29 -2.83
CA THR A 144 -6.12 -13.07 -4.24
C THR A 144 -7.27 -12.51 -5.05
N ASP A 145 -8.49 -13.03 -4.86
CA ASP A 145 -9.69 -12.54 -5.53
C ASP A 145 -10.04 -11.11 -5.07
N LEU A 146 -9.92 -10.84 -3.77
CA LEU A 146 -10.12 -9.49 -3.23
C LEU A 146 -9.10 -8.48 -3.80
N ALA A 147 -7.83 -8.85 -3.87
CA ALA A 147 -6.80 -8.03 -4.47
C ALA A 147 -7.12 -7.68 -5.93
N ALA A 148 -7.54 -8.67 -6.72
CA ALA A 148 -7.93 -8.47 -8.11
C ALA A 148 -9.15 -7.54 -8.25
N ARG A 149 -10.17 -7.69 -7.38
CA ARG A 149 -11.35 -6.82 -7.36
C ARG A 149 -10.99 -5.39 -7.00
N LEU A 150 -10.15 -5.18 -5.98
CA LEU A 150 -9.69 -3.85 -5.59
C LEU A 150 -8.85 -3.19 -6.69
N ALA A 151 -7.95 -3.92 -7.33
CA ALA A 151 -7.16 -3.45 -8.47
C ALA A 151 -8.02 -3.10 -9.70
N SER A 152 -9.23 -3.64 -9.81
CA SER A 152 -10.17 -3.30 -10.90
C SER A 152 -10.87 -1.96 -10.72
N LEU A 153 -10.82 -1.36 -9.52
CA LEU A 153 -11.43 -0.06 -9.26
C LEU A 153 -10.61 1.06 -9.94
N SER A 154 -11.32 2.05 -10.52
CA SER A 154 -10.62 3.26 -10.96
C SER A 154 -10.10 4.06 -9.74
N PRO A 155 -9.11 4.95 -9.94
CA PRO A 155 -8.60 5.82 -8.88
C PRO A 155 -9.71 6.54 -8.12
N GLN A 156 -10.66 7.13 -8.83
CA GLN A 156 -11.79 7.83 -8.23
C GLN A 156 -12.73 6.91 -7.44
N GLN A 157 -12.96 5.69 -7.93
CA GLN A 157 -13.74 4.68 -7.21
C GLN A 157 -13.04 4.23 -5.93
N PHE A 158 -11.73 4.04 -5.97
CA PHE A 158 -10.97 3.68 -4.79
C PHE A 158 -11.01 4.80 -3.73
N ARG A 159 -10.84 6.07 -4.12
CA ARG A 159 -11.00 7.24 -3.22
C ARG A 159 -12.40 7.28 -2.58
N VAL A 160 -13.45 7.05 -3.35
CA VAL A 160 -14.83 6.96 -2.82
C VAL A 160 -14.94 5.82 -1.82
N LEU A 161 -14.39 4.64 -2.11
CA LEU A 161 -14.39 3.49 -1.22
C LEU A 161 -13.67 3.78 0.11
N THR A 162 -12.53 4.47 0.07
CA THR A 162 -11.79 4.90 1.27
C THR A 162 -12.65 5.80 2.16
N PHE A 163 -13.33 6.79 1.60
CA PHE A 163 -14.23 7.65 2.34
C PHE A 163 -15.45 6.91 2.91
N VAL A 164 -15.94 5.90 2.19
CA VAL A 164 -17.01 4.99 2.69
C VAL A 164 -16.53 4.22 3.92
N ALA A 165 -15.32 3.68 3.89
CA ALA A 165 -14.74 2.96 5.04
C ALA A 165 -14.51 3.87 6.26
N GLN A 166 -14.21 5.16 6.03
CA GLN A 166 -14.13 6.20 7.05
C GLN A 166 -15.51 6.64 7.58
N GLY A 167 -16.62 6.14 7.02
CA GLY A 167 -17.97 6.44 7.47
C GLY A 167 -18.57 7.75 6.94
N LEU A 168 -17.93 8.43 5.97
CA LEU A 168 -18.44 9.70 5.42
C LEU A 168 -19.74 9.49 4.65
N LEU A 169 -20.69 10.40 4.79
CA LEU A 169 -21.93 10.41 4.02
C LEU A 169 -21.67 10.85 2.56
N ASN A 170 -22.55 10.46 1.63
CA ASN A 170 -22.38 10.80 0.20
C ASN A 170 -22.20 12.29 -0.05
N LYS A 171 -22.91 13.15 0.71
CA LYS A 171 -22.75 14.59 0.62
C LYS A 171 -21.34 15.04 1.03
N GLN A 172 -20.81 14.48 2.12
CA GLN A 172 -19.46 14.80 2.59
C GLN A 172 -18.38 14.31 1.60
N ILE A 173 -18.60 13.15 0.98
CA ILE A 173 -17.71 12.61 -0.06
C ILE A 173 -17.76 13.54 -1.29
N ALA A 174 -18.96 13.97 -1.70
CA ALA A 174 -19.16 14.88 -2.82
C ALA A 174 -18.43 16.21 -2.60
N ASP A 175 -18.55 16.79 -1.41
CA ASP A 175 -17.87 18.03 -1.02
C ASP A 175 -16.34 17.87 -1.04
N ARG A 176 -15.80 16.74 -0.55
CA ARG A 176 -14.35 16.48 -0.53
C ARG A 176 -13.75 16.23 -1.92
N LEU A 177 -14.53 15.68 -2.83
CA LEU A 177 -14.08 15.35 -4.19
C LEU A 177 -14.44 16.43 -5.21
N ASP A 178 -15.09 17.50 -4.77
CA ASP A 178 -15.63 18.57 -5.62
C ASP A 178 -16.49 18.04 -6.77
N VAL A 179 -17.42 17.13 -6.44
CA VAL A 179 -18.37 16.52 -7.38
C VAL A 179 -19.80 16.59 -6.85
N GLN A 180 -20.76 16.28 -7.69
CA GLN A 180 -22.15 16.22 -7.25
C GLN A 180 -22.44 14.89 -6.51
N GLU A 181 -23.38 14.90 -5.55
CA GLU A 181 -23.78 13.69 -4.82
C GLU A 181 -24.27 12.56 -5.73
N ARG A 182 -24.91 12.89 -6.85
CA ARG A 182 -25.31 11.89 -7.86
C ARG A 182 -24.13 11.14 -8.46
N THR A 183 -22.97 11.83 -8.62
CA THR A 183 -21.73 11.21 -9.12
C THR A 183 -21.18 10.22 -8.09
N VAL A 184 -21.21 10.58 -6.81
CA VAL A 184 -20.83 9.66 -5.72
C VAL A 184 -21.72 8.41 -5.71
N LYS A 185 -23.04 8.58 -5.89
CA LYS A 185 -23.98 7.44 -5.98
C LYS A 185 -23.66 6.52 -7.17
N ALA A 186 -23.34 7.09 -8.34
CA ALA A 186 -22.93 6.32 -9.51
C ALA A 186 -21.63 5.54 -9.25
N HIS A 187 -20.62 6.17 -8.62
CA HIS A 187 -19.40 5.47 -8.22
C HIS A 187 -19.70 4.33 -7.25
N LEU A 188 -20.54 4.54 -6.24
CA LEU A 188 -20.92 3.51 -5.28
C LEU A 188 -21.58 2.29 -5.95
N SER A 189 -22.48 2.51 -6.90
CA SER A 189 -23.11 1.41 -7.65
C SER A 189 -22.06 0.59 -8.40
N ALA A 190 -21.13 1.23 -9.11
CA ALA A 190 -20.06 0.56 -9.81
C ALA A 190 -19.07 -0.16 -8.86
N ILE A 191 -18.77 0.43 -7.70
CA ILE A 191 -17.94 -0.19 -6.65
C ILE A 191 -18.62 -1.46 -6.14
N PHE A 192 -19.91 -1.41 -5.82
CA PHE A 192 -20.65 -2.56 -5.30
C PHE A 192 -20.67 -3.73 -6.31
N GLU A 193 -20.87 -3.42 -7.59
CA GLU A 193 -20.81 -4.41 -8.66
C GLU A 193 -19.42 -5.06 -8.76
N ARG A 194 -18.35 -4.25 -8.84
CA ARG A 194 -16.97 -4.74 -8.98
C ARG A 194 -16.50 -5.54 -7.79
N LEU A 195 -16.84 -5.08 -6.56
CA LEU A 195 -16.48 -5.78 -5.33
C LEU A 195 -17.39 -6.97 -5.02
N GLY A 196 -18.51 -7.14 -5.74
CA GLY A 196 -19.48 -8.20 -5.48
C GLY A 196 -20.22 -8.02 -4.16
N VAL A 197 -20.41 -6.78 -3.70
CA VAL A 197 -21.10 -6.45 -2.44
C VAL A 197 -22.49 -5.86 -2.71
N ARG A 198 -23.37 -6.00 -1.71
CA ARG A 198 -24.79 -5.58 -1.88
C ARG A 198 -25.09 -4.21 -1.26
N ASN A 199 -24.22 -3.69 -0.40
CA ASN A 199 -24.49 -2.46 0.32
C ASN A 199 -23.19 -1.78 0.80
N ARG A 200 -23.37 -0.53 1.25
CA ARG A 200 -22.30 0.33 1.74
C ARG A 200 -21.52 -0.27 2.91
N THR A 201 -22.20 -0.92 3.84
CA THR A 201 -21.57 -1.52 5.02
C THR A 201 -20.61 -2.63 4.60
N GLN A 202 -21.03 -3.51 3.70
CA GLN A 202 -20.16 -4.56 3.15
C GLN A 202 -18.94 -3.98 2.42
N ALA A 203 -19.14 -2.91 1.64
CA ALA A 203 -18.03 -2.24 0.96
C ALA A 203 -17.01 -1.65 1.95
N GLY A 204 -17.48 -1.03 3.05
CA GLY A 204 -16.59 -0.52 4.09
C GLY A 204 -15.85 -1.60 4.86
N VAL A 205 -16.48 -2.77 5.09
CA VAL A 205 -15.85 -3.91 5.76
C VAL A 205 -14.68 -4.45 4.96
N ILE A 206 -14.77 -4.49 3.63
CA ILE A 206 -13.70 -4.99 2.76
C ILE A 206 -12.37 -4.27 3.01
N LEU A 207 -12.35 -2.94 3.11
CA LEU A 207 -11.11 -2.23 3.41
C LEU A 207 -10.62 -2.49 4.83
N ARG A 208 -11.54 -2.71 5.79
CA ARG A 208 -11.16 -3.08 7.16
C ARG A 208 -10.55 -4.47 7.26
N GLU A 209 -10.91 -5.40 6.39
CA GLU A 209 -10.28 -6.73 6.31
C GLU A 209 -8.81 -6.66 5.88
N LEU A 210 -8.40 -5.56 5.23
CA LEU A 210 -6.99 -5.27 4.91
C LEU A 210 -6.24 -4.63 6.08
N GLU A 211 -6.95 -4.17 7.12
CA GLU A 211 -6.32 -3.63 8.32
C GLU A 211 -5.57 -4.76 9.05
N LEU A 212 -4.33 -4.47 9.40
CA LEU A 212 -3.48 -5.35 10.18
C LEU A 212 -3.34 -4.76 11.57
N SER A 213 -3.36 -5.62 12.59
CA SER A 213 -3.01 -5.19 13.94
C SER A 213 -1.57 -4.68 13.96
N ASP A 214 -1.37 -3.47 14.47
CA ASP A 214 -0.04 -2.91 14.67
C ASP A 214 0.62 -3.59 15.88
N PRO A 215 1.70 -4.38 15.69
CA PRO A 215 2.35 -5.06 16.80
C PRO A 215 2.95 -4.08 17.82
N ALA A 216 3.34 -2.88 17.41
CA ALA A 216 3.93 -1.87 18.28
C ALA A 216 2.89 -1.24 19.22
N ARG A 217 1.61 -1.17 18.81
CA ARG A 217 0.52 -0.65 19.66
C ARG A 217 0.03 -1.66 20.70
N GLN A 218 0.19 -2.96 20.45
CA GLN A 218 -0.19 -4.00 21.40
C GLN A 218 0.75 -4.11 22.62
N LEU A 219 1.92 -3.48 22.57
CA LEU A 219 2.88 -3.43 23.68
C LEU A 219 2.72 -2.17 24.56
N ALA A 220 1.83 -1.26 24.21
CA ALA A 220 1.62 0.01 24.91
C ALA A 220 0.35 0.03 25.79
N ASP A 221 -0.47 -1.04 25.78
CA ASP A 221 -1.60 -1.32 26.67
C ASP A 221 -1.23 -2.42 27.68
#